data_89b8f5e4a2122783e2e26c645b5647cd
#
_entry.id   89b8f5e4a2122783e2e26c645b5647cd
#
_cell.length_a   1.000
_cell.length_b   1.000
_cell.length_c   1.000
_cell.angle_alpha   90.00
_cell.angle_beta   90.00
_cell.angle_gamma   90.00
#
_symmetry.space_group_name_H-M   'P 1'
#
loop_
_entity.id
_entity.type
_entity.pdbx_description
1 polymer ?
#
loop_
_entity_poly.entity_id
_entity_poly.type
_entity_poly.pdbx_seq_one_letter_code
_entity_poly.pdbx_strand_id
1 'polypeptide(L)'
;MDCLFCRIVAGDIPAHKVYEDDQVIAFNDIAPQAPVHFLVIPKKHIATLHDLSEKDDKELAGHMLITAQRLAEQQGCQDGFRVVMNCNDQGGQTVYHIHMHVLGQRQMHWPPG
;
A
#
# COMPACT_ATOMS: atom_id res chain seq x y z
N MET A 1 -10.30 -18.21 -3.06
CA MET A 1 -10.59 -16.83 -2.66
C MET A 1 -10.35 -15.90 -3.85
N ASP A 2 -11.32 -15.07 -4.14
CA ASP A 2 -11.23 -14.16 -5.27
C ASP A 2 -10.79 -12.77 -4.80
N CYS A 3 -9.49 -12.62 -4.56
CA CYS A 3 -8.89 -11.37 -4.13
C CYS A 3 -7.96 -10.86 -5.23
N LEU A 4 -8.23 -9.66 -5.74
CA LEU A 4 -7.43 -9.04 -6.79
C LEU A 4 -5.94 -8.99 -6.41
N PHE A 5 -5.65 -8.57 -5.18
CA PHE A 5 -4.25 -8.42 -4.74
C PHE A 5 -3.59 -9.77 -4.46
N CYS A 6 -4.33 -10.76 -3.98
CA CYS A 6 -3.81 -12.12 -3.88
C CYS A 6 -3.41 -12.66 -5.25
N ARG A 7 -4.16 -12.32 -6.29
CA ARG A 7 -3.85 -12.74 -7.66
C ARG A 7 -2.62 -12.02 -8.20
N ILE A 8 -2.40 -10.77 -7.82
CA ILE A 8 -1.17 -10.04 -8.14
C ILE A 8 0.03 -10.70 -7.43
N VAL A 9 -0.11 -11.01 -6.16
CA VAL A 9 0.94 -11.71 -5.39
C VAL A 9 1.29 -13.05 -6.02
N ALA A 10 0.30 -13.78 -6.49
CA ALA A 10 0.50 -15.08 -7.13
C ALA A 10 1.07 -14.97 -8.56
N GLY A 11 1.08 -13.78 -9.14
CA GLY A 11 1.54 -13.58 -10.52
C GLY A 11 0.49 -13.89 -11.58
N ASP A 12 -0.77 -14.09 -11.17
CA ASP A 12 -1.87 -14.40 -12.10
C ASP A 12 -2.36 -13.16 -12.87
N ILE A 13 -2.16 -11.98 -12.28
CA ILE A 13 -2.51 -10.70 -12.89
C ILE A 13 -1.26 -9.85 -12.95
N PRO A 14 -0.94 -9.22 -14.09
CA PRO A 14 0.23 -8.37 -14.19
C PRO A 14 0.04 -7.09 -13.37
N ALA A 15 1.16 -6.60 -12.80
CA ALA A 15 1.22 -5.33 -12.11
C ALA A 15 2.57 -4.69 -12.41
N HIS A 16 2.61 -3.36 -12.40
CA HIS A 16 3.85 -2.63 -12.60
C HIS A 16 4.61 -2.56 -11.27
N LYS A 17 5.40 -3.60 -11.00
CA LYS A 17 6.11 -3.76 -9.73
C LYS A 17 7.16 -2.68 -9.54
N VAL A 18 7.20 -2.16 -8.32
CA VAL A 18 8.23 -1.22 -7.85
C VAL A 18 9.23 -1.95 -6.96
N TYR A 19 8.76 -2.92 -6.18
CA TYR A 19 9.56 -3.64 -5.21
C TYR A 19 8.86 -4.93 -4.78
N GLU A 20 9.63 -5.92 -4.40
CA GLU A 20 9.11 -7.18 -3.85
C GLU A 20 10.13 -7.82 -2.94
N ASP A 21 9.66 -8.34 -1.80
CA ASP A 21 10.44 -9.22 -0.93
C ASP A 21 9.56 -10.38 -0.44
N ASP A 22 10.01 -11.10 0.59
CA ASP A 22 9.28 -12.26 1.10
C ASP A 22 7.94 -11.91 1.73
N GLN A 23 7.76 -10.67 2.17
CA GLN A 23 6.60 -10.26 2.97
C GLN A 23 5.68 -9.29 2.23
N VAL A 24 6.23 -8.47 1.35
CA VAL A 24 5.47 -7.39 0.73
C VAL A 24 5.76 -7.30 -0.77
N ILE A 25 4.83 -6.69 -1.48
CA ILE A 25 5.02 -6.30 -2.87
C ILE A 25 4.49 -4.87 -3.02
N ALA A 26 5.19 -4.06 -3.81
CA ALA A 26 4.77 -2.70 -4.12
C ALA A 26 4.63 -2.56 -5.64
N PHE A 27 3.58 -1.87 -6.06
CA PHE A 27 3.31 -1.64 -7.50
C PHE A 27 2.59 -0.32 -7.70
N ASN A 28 2.75 0.25 -8.88
CA ASN A 28 2.12 1.52 -9.21
C ASN A 28 0.61 1.38 -9.30
N ASP A 29 -0.11 2.39 -8.79
CA ASP A 29 -1.56 2.46 -8.92
C ASP A 29 -1.91 2.71 -10.39
N ILE A 30 -2.90 1.96 -10.91
CA ILE A 30 -3.33 2.10 -12.31
C ILE A 30 -4.14 3.37 -12.56
N ALA A 31 -4.62 4.01 -11.50
CA ALA A 31 -5.35 5.28 -11.57
C ALA A 31 -4.69 6.30 -10.64
N PRO A 32 -3.46 6.73 -10.95
CA PRO A 32 -2.67 7.54 -10.02
C PRO A 32 -3.33 8.88 -9.73
N GLN A 33 -3.29 9.26 -8.46
CA GLN A 33 -3.83 10.52 -7.96
C GLN A 33 -2.72 11.53 -7.64
N ALA A 34 -1.48 11.20 -7.98
CA ALA A 34 -0.31 12.05 -7.82
C ALA A 34 0.76 11.60 -8.81
N PRO A 35 1.78 12.42 -9.11
CA PRO A 35 2.88 12.01 -9.99
C PRO A 35 3.60 10.76 -9.50
N VAL A 36 3.73 10.58 -8.17
CA VAL A 36 4.14 9.32 -7.56
C VAL A 36 2.93 8.78 -6.81
N HIS A 37 2.46 7.60 -7.18
CA HIS A 37 1.38 6.94 -6.49
C HIS A 37 1.55 5.43 -6.64
N PHE A 38 2.02 4.78 -5.57
CA PHE A 38 2.17 3.32 -5.55
C PHE A 38 1.50 2.75 -4.31
N LEU A 39 1.27 1.44 -4.34
CA LEU A 39 0.68 0.69 -3.25
C LEU A 39 1.72 -0.24 -2.65
N VAL A 40 1.68 -0.41 -1.33
CA VAL A 40 2.46 -1.44 -0.63
C VAL A 40 1.45 -2.40 -0.01
N ILE A 41 1.52 -3.66 -0.39
CA ILE A 41 0.60 -4.68 0.13
C ILE A 41 1.40 -5.81 0.78
N PRO A 42 0.84 -6.46 1.83
CA PRO A 42 1.43 -7.68 2.33
C PRO A 42 1.11 -8.85 1.40
N LYS A 43 2.01 -9.81 1.30
CA LYS A 43 1.72 -11.06 0.58
C LYS A 43 0.68 -11.91 1.30
N LYS A 44 0.69 -11.85 2.64
CA LYS A 44 -0.34 -12.46 3.48
C LYS A 44 -1.67 -11.72 3.26
N HIS A 45 -2.74 -12.48 3.04
CA HIS A 45 -4.07 -11.86 2.89
C HIS A 45 -4.61 -11.42 4.26
N ILE A 46 -4.76 -10.12 4.43
CA ILE A 46 -5.39 -9.49 5.59
C ILE A 46 -6.43 -8.53 5.02
N ALA A 47 -7.70 -8.74 5.33
CA ALA A 47 -8.78 -8.02 4.66
C ALA A 47 -8.84 -6.55 5.05
N THR A 48 -8.78 -6.24 6.35
CA THR A 48 -8.89 -4.87 6.86
C THR A 48 -7.91 -4.63 8.00
N LEU A 49 -7.74 -3.35 8.36
CA LEU A 49 -6.93 -2.99 9.53
C LEU A 49 -7.46 -3.62 10.82
N HIS A 50 -8.78 -3.85 10.92
CA HIS A 50 -9.36 -4.52 12.09
C HIS A 50 -8.88 -5.96 12.23
N ASP A 51 -8.41 -6.57 11.16
CA ASP A 51 -7.98 -7.97 11.14
C ASP A 51 -6.48 -8.13 11.46
N LEU A 52 -5.76 -7.02 11.67
CA LEU A 52 -4.36 -7.09 12.08
C LEU A 52 -4.27 -7.69 13.48
N SER A 53 -3.38 -8.67 13.63
CA SER A 53 -3.10 -9.31 14.92
C SER A 53 -1.89 -8.64 15.57
N GLU A 54 -2.04 -8.19 16.81
CA GLU A 54 -0.92 -7.62 17.55
C GLU A 54 0.23 -8.63 17.68
N LYS A 55 -0.11 -9.90 17.87
CA LYS A 55 0.89 -10.95 18.03
C LYS A 55 1.61 -11.29 16.74
N ASP A 56 0.86 -11.43 15.63
CA ASP A 56 1.39 -12.02 14.40
C ASP A 56 1.76 -10.99 13.35
N ASP A 57 1.18 -9.78 13.38
CA ASP A 57 1.28 -8.84 12.27
C ASP A 57 2.00 -7.53 12.60
N LYS A 58 2.47 -7.36 13.84
CA LYS A 58 3.12 -6.11 14.25
C LYS A 58 4.38 -5.83 13.42
N GLU A 59 5.23 -6.85 13.25
CA GLU A 59 6.44 -6.70 12.45
C GLU A 59 6.13 -6.45 10.98
N LEU A 60 5.13 -7.14 10.45
CA LEU A 60 4.69 -6.97 9.06
C LEU A 60 4.20 -5.54 8.83
N ALA A 61 3.37 -5.01 9.74
CA ALA A 61 2.86 -3.65 9.61
C ALA A 61 3.99 -2.61 9.63
N GLY A 62 4.96 -2.79 10.52
CA GLY A 62 6.14 -1.94 10.57
C GLY A 62 6.98 -2.05 9.30
N HIS A 63 7.16 -3.26 8.79
CA HIS A 63 7.89 -3.50 7.55
C HIS A 63 7.22 -2.83 6.35
N MET A 64 5.88 -2.87 6.29
CA MET A 64 5.14 -2.17 5.23
C MET A 64 5.42 -0.67 5.26
N LEU A 65 5.39 -0.06 6.43
CA LEU A 65 5.60 1.38 6.58
C LEU A 65 7.05 1.78 6.23
N ILE A 66 8.03 1.03 6.70
CA ILE A 66 9.43 1.28 6.40
C ILE A 66 9.69 1.11 4.90
N THR A 67 9.10 0.09 4.29
CA THR A 67 9.20 -0.13 2.84
C THR A 67 8.61 1.05 2.08
N ALA A 68 7.43 1.53 2.49
CA ALA A 68 6.80 2.69 1.88
C ALA A 68 7.71 3.92 1.93
N GLN A 69 8.32 4.19 3.07
CA GLN A 69 9.23 5.32 3.27
C GLN A 69 10.46 5.21 2.35
N ARG A 70 11.10 4.05 2.31
CA ARG A 70 12.28 3.83 1.47
C ARG A 70 11.98 4.02 -0.01
N LEU A 71 10.87 3.44 -0.48
CA LEU A 71 10.48 3.54 -1.87
C LEU A 71 10.09 4.97 -2.26
N ALA A 72 9.43 5.69 -1.36
CA ALA A 72 9.10 7.10 -1.59
C ALA A 72 10.36 7.93 -1.80
N GLU A 73 11.38 7.74 -0.97
CA GLU A 73 12.65 8.44 -1.12
C GLU A 73 13.32 8.08 -2.44
N GLN A 74 13.34 6.81 -2.81
CA GLN A 74 13.91 6.36 -4.08
C GLN A 74 13.21 6.95 -5.28
N GLN A 75 11.92 7.26 -5.16
CA GLN A 75 11.13 7.84 -6.24
C GLN A 75 11.08 9.38 -6.23
N GLY A 76 11.94 10.00 -5.44
CA GLY A 76 12.10 11.44 -5.49
C GLY A 76 11.16 12.22 -4.58
N CYS A 77 10.65 11.60 -3.52
CA CYS A 77 9.73 12.24 -2.59
C CYS A 77 10.43 12.80 -1.35
N GLN A 78 11.63 13.35 -1.51
CA GLN A 78 12.41 13.91 -0.39
C GLN A 78 11.72 15.09 0.29
N ASP A 79 10.86 15.81 -0.44
CA ASP A 79 10.14 16.96 0.11
C ASP A 79 8.88 16.54 0.88
N GLY A 80 8.62 15.25 0.97
CA GLY A 80 7.50 14.71 1.71
C GLY A 80 6.55 13.89 0.85
N PHE A 81 5.67 13.19 1.51
CA PHE A 81 4.66 12.34 0.85
C PHE A 81 3.55 12.03 1.85
N ARG A 82 2.47 11.47 1.35
CA ARG A 82 1.36 11.04 2.21
C ARG A 82 1.19 9.54 2.11
N VAL A 83 0.98 8.91 3.27
CA VAL A 83 0.60 7.50 3.35
C VAL A 83 -0.86 7.42 3.78
N VAL A 84 -1.66 6.68 3.03
CA VAL A 84 -3.08 6.49 3.32
C VAL A 84 -3.37 4.99 3.37
N MET A 85 -4.10 4.57 4.40
CA MET A 85 -4.53 3.19 4.54
C MET A 85 -5.99 3.18 4.97
N ASN A 86 -6.87 2.82 4.06
CA ASN A 86 -8.32 2.87 4.27
C ASN A 86 -8.81 1.61 4.98
N CYS A 87 -9.83 1.77 5.83
CA CYS A 87 -10.44 0.64 6.54
C CYS A 87 -11.95 0.71 6.42
N ASN A 88 -12.54 -0.28 5.80
CA ASN A 88 -13.99 -0.47 5.67
C ASN A 88 -14.71 0.70 4.98
N ASP A 89 -16.02 0.75 5.12
CA ASP A 89 -16.91 1.65 4.38
C ASP A 89 -16.60 3.13 4.56
N GLN A 90 -16.51 3.56 5.82
CA GLN A 90 -16.26 4.98 6.10
C GLN A 90 -14.85 5.42 5.75
N GLY A 91 -13.92 4.47 5.65
CA GLY A 91 -12.57 4.73 5.17
C GLY A 91 -12.46 4.73 3.65
N GLY A 92 -13.51 4.30 2.95
CA GLY A 92 -13.49 4.21 1.49
C GLY A 92 -12.70 3.04 0.94
N GLN A 93 -12.58 1.95 1.70
CA GLN A 93 -11.85 0.77 1.25
C GLN A 93 -12.63 0.07 0.12
N THR A 94 -11.96 -0.18 -1.00
CA THR A 94 -12.57 -0.84 -2.15
C THR A 94 -12.04 -2.24 -2.40
N VAL A 95 -10.77 -2.49 -2.08
CA VAL A 95 -10.17 -3.83 -2.18
C VAL A 95 -9.90 -4.33 -0.78
N TYR A 96 -10.46 -5.52 -0.44
CA TYR A 96 -10.35 -6.08 0.91
C TYR A 96 -9.13 -6.99 1.04
N HIS A 97 -8.00 -6.37 0.89
CA HIS A 97 -6.65 -6.82 1.13
C HIS A 97 -5.89 -5.55 1.49
N ILE A 98 -5.41 -5.43 2.71
CA ILE A 98 -4.86 -4.16 3.18
C ILE A 98 -3.76 -3.65 2.26
N HIS A 99 -3.72 -2.34 2.09
CA HIS A 99 -2.72 -1.71 1.24
C HIS A 99 -2.49 -0.27 1.68
N MET A 100 -1.23 0.14 1.63
CA MET A 100 -0.84 1.53 1.83
C MET A 100 -0.76 2.22 0.48
N HIS A 101 -1.50 3.32 0.31
CA HIS A 101 -1.24 4.25 -0.77
C HIS A 101 -0.09 5.16 -0.36
N VAL A 102 0.87 5.35 -1.24
CA VAL A 102 1.95 6.32 -1.06
C VAL A 102 1.85 7.32 -2.20
N LEU A 103 1.61 8.58 -1.85
CA LEU A 103 1.38 9.64 -2.83
C LEU A 103 2.38 10.76 -2.60
N GLY A 104 3.06 11.18 -3.66
CA GLY A 104 4.08 12.21 -3.56
C GLY A 104 4.20 13.07 -4.81
N GLN A 105 5.06 14.04 -4.72
CA GLN A 105 5.36 15.00 -5.78
C GLN A 105 4.18 15.89 -6.16
N ARG A 106 3.25 16.09 -5.23
CA ARG A 106 2.29 17.19 -5.27
C ARG A 106 1.99 17.67 -3.86
N GLN A 107 1.56 18.91 -3.72
CA GLN A 107 1.19 19.46 -2.41
C GLN A 107 -0.12 18.83 -1.95
N MET A 108 -0.09 18.21 -0.78
CA MET A 108 -1.28 17.71 -0.09
C MET A 108 -1.80 18.80 0.84
N HIS A 109 -3.10 18.74 1.11
CA HIS A 109 -3.76 19.72 1.95
C HIS A 109 -4.47 19.05 3.12
N TRP A 110 -4.96 19.85 4.03
CA TRP A 110 -5.73 19.40 5.16
C TRP A 110 -7.12 20.05 5.14
N PRO A 111 -8.22 19.31 5.39
CA PRO A 111 -8.31 17.90 5.76
C PRO A 111 -7.95 16.92 4.62
N PRO A 112 -7.61 15.67 4.98
CA PRO A 112 -7.06 14.72 3.99
C PRO A 112 -8.08 14.09 3.05
N GLY A 113 -9.33 14.35 3.25
CA GLY A 113 -10.38 13.76 2.40
C GLY A 113 -11.57 14.61 2.20
#